data_e88bdd46c031b0f797e78c48a94d0d92
#
_entry.id   e88bdd46c031b0f797e78c48a94d0d92
#
_cell.length_a   1.000
_cell.length_b   1.000
_cell.length_c   1.000
_cell.angle_alpha   90.00
_cell.angle_beta   90.00
_cell.angle_gamma   90.00
#
_symmetry.space_group_name_H-M   'P 1'
#
loop_
_entity.id
_entity.type
_entity.pdbx_description
1 polymer ?
#
loop_
_entity_poly.entity_id
_entity_poly.type
_entity_poly.pdbx_seq_one_letter_code
_entity_poly.pdbx_strand_id
1 'polypeptide(L)'
;GLDPERETLLIVCGLSKTEDKKVTIYSPYYGMGADHNRGICFTADMEWLSTDGLKPDPQKITLQVKEHRGYEPFTLNRFNTVYIGGTIHELSHGLSLPHNLATKREAISGTALMGAGNYTYRKEWRNQGKGSFLTHSSALRLLVHPLFNGDSNQSKENPALSFKELTIEYDL
;
A
#
# COMPACT_ATOMS: atom_id res chain seq x y z
N GLY A 1 2.37 3.72 -26.57
CA GLY A 1 3.52 3.44 -25.69
C GLY A 1 3.23 4.00 -24.30
N LEU A 2 4.03 3.67 -23.30
CA LEU A 2 3.93 4.25 -21.96
C LEU A 2 4.28 5.74 -22.00
N ASP A 3 3.52 6.56 -21.29
CA ASP A 3 3.76 7.98 -21.13
C ASP A 3 4.08 8.29 -19.66
N PRO A 4 5.34 8.22 -19.23
CA PRO A 4 5.72 8.43 -17.84
C PRO A 4 5.44 9.84 -17.32
N GLU A 5 5.09 10.79 -18.20
CA GLU A 5 4.70 12.16 -17.83
C GLU A 5 3.23 12.27 -17.44
N ARG A 6 2.41 11.22 -17.70
CA ARG A 6 0.96 11.23 -17.49
C ARG A 6 0.40 9.96 -16.87
N GLU A 7 1.27 9.01 -16.55
CA GLU A 7 0.86 7.69 -16.06
C GLU A 7 1.50 7.37 -14.73
N THR A 8 0.78 6.65 -13.90
CA THR A 8 1.35 6.00 -12.72
C THR A 8 1.80 4.60 -13.14
N LEU A 9 3.09 4.32 -12.97
CA LEU A 9 3.71 3.05 -13.34
C LEU A 9 3.83 2.13 -12.12
N LEU A 10 3.25 0.93 -12.22
CA LEU A 10 3.54 -0.17 -11.30
C LEU A 10 4.52 -1.13 -11.96
N ILE A 11 5.72 -1.22 -11.43
CA ILE A 11 6.80 -2.06 -11.92
C ILE A 11 6.98 -3.23 -10.96
N VAL A 12 6.69 -4.42 -11.46
CA VAL A 12 6.87 -5.68 -10.71
C VAL A 12 8.22 -6.29 -11.10
N CYS A 13 9.14 -6.36 -10.15
CA CYS A 13 10.50 -6.85 -10.37
C CYS A 13 10.62 -8.31 -9.97
N GLY A 14 11.04 -9.18 -10.89
CA GLY A 14 11.30 -10.60 -10.61
C GLY A 14 12.67 -10.85 -9.93
N LEU A 15 13.15 -9.91 -9.11
CA LEU A 15 14.44 -10.01 -8.42
C LEU A 15 14.28 -10.62 -7.02
N SER A 16 13.82 -11.86 -6.96
CA SER A 16 13.74 -12.64 -5.74
C SER A 16 14.34 -14.03 -5.95
N LYS A 17 14.75 -14.66 -4.88
CA LYS A 17 15.26 -16.04 -4.88
C LYS A 17 14.57 -16.82 -3.79
N THR A 18 14.00 -17.96 -4.15
CA THR A 18 13.42 -18.92 -3.22
C THR A 18 14.18 -20.25 -3.31
N GLU A 19 14.68 -20.72 -2.19
CA GLU A 19 15.32 -22.00 -2.05
C GLU A 19 14.79 -22.67 -0.78
N ASP A 20 14.04 -23.75 -0.96
CA ASP A 20 13.61 -24.57 0.17
C ASP A 20 12.93 -23.77 1.30
N LYS A 21 11.97 -22.92 0.96
CA LYS A 21 11.28 -21.96 1.85
C LYS A 21 12.14 -20.81 2.39
N LYS A 22 13.37 -20.64 1.93
CA LYS A 22 14.18 -19.45 2.18
C LYS A 22 13.95 -18.46 1.07
N VAL A 23 13.48 -17.27 1.43
CA VAL A 23 13.15 -16.20 0.50
C VAL A 23 14.10 -15.04 0.69
N THR A 24 14.77 -14.65 -0.37
CA THR A 24 15.61 -13.44 -0.43
C THR A 24 15.04 -12.51 -1.48
N ILE A 25 14.78 -11.27 -1.12
CA ILE A 25 14.16 -10.27 -1.97
C ILE A 25 15.22 -9.21 -2.26
N TYR A 26 15.52 -9.00 -3.53
CA TYR A 26 16.45 -7.99 -4.03
C TYR A 26 15.71 -6.84 -4.71
N SER A 27 14.43 -7.03 -5.00
CA SER A 27 13.59 -6.00 -5.62
C SER A 27 13.35 -4.86 -4.66
N PRO A 28 13.32 -3.62 -5.14
CA PRO A 28 12.91 -2.49 -4.33
C PRO A 28 11.42 -2.61 -3.98
N TYR A 29 11.07 -2.10 -2.80
CA TYR A 29 9.72 -1.72 -2.41
C TYR A 29 9.75 -0.22 -2.20
N TYR A 30 9.22 0.52 -3.17
CA TYR A 30 9.31 1.97 -3.16
C TYR A 30 8.25 2.56 -4.08
N GLY A 31 7.57 3.59 -3.62
CA GLY A 31 6.62 4.37 -4.41
C GLY A 31 6.83 5.85 -4.25
N MET A 32 6.67 6.60 -5.34
CA MET A 32 6.75 8.04 -5.36
C MET A 32 5.80 8.62 -6.40
N GLY A 33 4.92 9.53 -5.97
CA GLY A 33 4.16 10.40 -6.86
C GLY A 33 4.95 11.66 -7.15
N ALA A 34 5.04 12.05 -8.41
CA ALA A 34 5.62 13.33 -8.80
C ALA A 34 4.58 14.45 -8.72
N ASP A 35 3.36 14.13 -9.06
CA ASP A 35 2.14 14.94 -8.91
C ASP A 35 0.92 14.03 -8.97
N HIS A 36 -0.29 14.60 -9.06
CA HIS A 36 -1.54 13.81 -9.13
C HIS A 36 -1.77 13.10 -10.49
N ASN A 37 -0.90 13.26 -11.47
CA ASN A 37 -1.05 12.64 -12.78
C ASN A 37 0.00 11.57 -13.08
N ARG A 38 1.08 11.52 -12.31
CA ARG A 38 2.20 10.62 -12.58
C ARG A 38 2.87 10.14 -11.31
N GLY A 39 3.35 8.94 -11.36
CA GLY A 39 4.09 8.35 -10.26
C GLY A 39 4.71 7.03 -10.65
N ILE A 40 5.50 6.47 -9.76
CA ILE A 40 6.14 5.20 -9.96
C ILE A 40 6.07 4.37 -8.68
N CYS A 41 5.83 3.08 -8.84
CA CYS A 41 5.87 2.12 -7.77
C CYS A 41 6.68 0.90 -8.20
N PHE A 42 7.64 0.50 -7.39
CA PHE A 42 8.39 -0.75 -7.54
C PHE A 42 7.94 -1.74 -6.47
N THR A 43 7.77 -2.99 -6.87
CA THR A 43 7.42 -4.10 -5.99
C THR A 43 8.10 -5.38 -6.47
N ALA A 44 8.05 -6.44 -5.67
CA ALA A 44 8.63 -7.72 -6.01
C ALA A 44 7.57 -8.72 -6.48
N ASP A 45 7.92 -9.53 -7.49
CA ASP A 45 7.28 -10.81 -7.74
C ASP A 45 8.03 -11.92 -6.99
N MET A 46 7.28 -12.80 -6.33
CA MET A 46 7.83 -13.85 -5.47
C MET A 46 6.95 -15.09 -5.53
N GLU A 47 7.57 -16.28 -5.53
CA GLU A 47 6.89 -17.57 -5.61
C GLU A 47 5.75 -17.74 -4.60
N TRP A 48 5.93 -17.26 -3.36
CA TRP A 48 4.97 -17.40 -2.27
C TRP A 48 3.98 -16.25 -2.17
N LEU A 49 4.06 -15.27 -3.07
CA LEU A 49 3.16 -14.11 -3.07
C LEU A 49 1.82 -14.49 -3.68
N SER A 50 0.79 -14.56 -2.86
CA SER A 50 -0.55 -14.94 -3.30
C SER A 50 -1.62 -14.34 -2.39
N THR A 51 -2.72 -13.90 -3.00
CA THR A 51 -3.91 -13.46 -2.24
C THR A 51 -4.53 -14.58 -1.41
N ASP A 52 -4.34 -15.83 -1.81
CA ASP A 52 -4.77 -16.98 -0.99
C ASP A 52 -3.96 -17.09 0.32
N GLY A 53 -2.70 -16.65 0.31
CA GLY A 53 -1.90 -16.54 1.52
C GLY A 53 -2.42 -15.52 2.54
N LEU A 54 -3.35 -14.66 2.17
CA LEU A 54 -4.04 -13.74 3.10
C LEU A 54 -5.17 -14.43 3.89
N LYS A 55 -5.64 -15.60 3.45
CA LYS A 55 -6.68 -16.40 4.09
C LYS A 55 -6.10 -17.26 5.21
N PRO A 56 -6.94 -17.87 6.06
CA PRO A 56 -6.47 -18.85 7.05
C PRO A 56 -5.59 -19.94 6.40
N ASP A 57 -4.42 -20.18 6.99
CA ASP A 57 -3.49 -21.20 6.52
C ASP A 57 -3.58 -22.46 7.39
N PRO A 58 -4.31 -23.52 6.96
CA PRO A 58 -4.44 -24.75 7.70
C PRO A 58 -3.13 -25.55 7.78
N GLN A 59 -2.23 -25.37 6.81
CA GLN A 59 -0.96 -26.08 6.76
C GLN A 59 0.11 -25.44 7.65
N LYS A 60 -0.13 -24.21 8.13
CA LYS A 60 0.81 -23.44 8.98
C LYS A 60 2.21 -23.35 8.37
N ILE A 61 2.28 -23.06 7.08
CA ILE A 61 3.54 -22.91 6.35
C ILE A 61 4.34 -21.75 6.95
N THR A 62 5.63 -22.01 7.22
CA THR A 62 6.58 -21.02 7.68
C THR A 62 7.71 -20.88 6.68
N LEU A 63 7.96 -19.66 6.24
CA LEU A 63 9.06 -19.27 5.35
C LEU A 63 10.20 -18.68 6.20
N GLN A 64 11.42 -18.77 5.70
CA GLN A 64 12.58 -18.05 6.23
C GLN A 64 12.87 -16.87 5.32
N VAL A 65 12.53 -15.67 5.74
CA VAL A 65 12.65 -14.47 4.92
C VAL A 65 13.92 -13.71 5.30
N LYS A 66 14.70 -13.30 4.31
CA LYS A 66 15.91 -12.52 4.51
C LYS A 66 15.56 -11.08 4.90
N GLU A 67 15.88 -10.73 6.11
CA GLU A 67 15.78 -9.41 6.70
C GLU A 67 17.16 -8.82 6.99
N HIS A 68 17.23 -7.60 7.49
CA HIS A 68 18.51 -6.92 7.77
C HIS A 68 19.45 -7.70 8.68
N ARG A 69 18.92 -8.47 9.63
CA ARG A 69 19.69 -9.24 10.62
C ARG A 69 19.89 -10.71 10.25
N GLY A 70 19.42 -11.14 9.09
CA GLY A 70 19.48 -12.53 8.66
C GLY A 70 18.14 -13.07 8.24
N TYR A 71 17.99 -14.40 8.24
CA TYR A 71 16.72 -15.04 7.94
C TYR A 71 15.83 -15.07 9.17
N GLU A 72 14.59 -14.58 9.04
CA GLU A 72 13.58 -14.59 10.09
C GLU A 72 12.36 -15.44 9.68
N PRO A 73 11.71 -16.12 10.66
CA PRO A 73 10.54 -16.93 10.38
C PRO A 73 9.30 -16.04 10.12
N PHE A 74 8.68 -16.25 8.99
CA PHE A 74 7.42 -15.66 8.60
C PHE A 74 6.38 -16.74 8.36
N THR A 75 5.25 -16.71 9.02
CA THR A 75 4.11 -17.51 8.55
C THR A 75 3.71 -17.05 7.16
N LEU A 76 3.14 -17.94 6.33
CA LEU A 76 2.67 -17.58 4.99
C LEU A 76 1.71 -16.39 5.02
N ASN A 77 0.84 -16.33 6.04
CA ASN A 77 -0.05 -15.19 6.20
C ASN A 77 0.68 -13.88 6.50
N ARG A 78 1.68 -13.90 7.40
CA ARG A 78 2.49 -12.72 7.69
C ARG A 78 3.24 -12.26 6.45
N PHE A 79 3.82 -13.19 5.70
CA PHE A 79 4.50 -12.91 4.45
C PHE A 79 3.59 -12.17 3.47
N ASN A 80 2.43 -12.74 3.16
CA ASN A 80 1.51 -12.12 2.21
C ASN A 80 0.89 -10.82 2.75
N THR A 81 0.61 -10.73 4.05
CA THR A 81 0.18 -9.47 4.68
C THR A 81 1.18 -8.35 4.45
N VAL A 82 2.46 -8.60 4.73
CA VAL A 82 3.51 -7.58 4.64
C VAL A 82 3.80 -7.19 3.21
N TYR A 83 3.95 -8.16 2.31
CA TYR A 83 4.40 -7.86 0.94
C TYR A 83 3.28 -7.44 0.00
N ILE A 84 2.06 -7.98 0.11
CA ILE A 84 0.91 -7.45 -0.62
C ILE A 84 0.50 -6.09 -0.03
N GLY A 85 0.46 -5.99 1.30
CA GLY A 85 0.20 -4.71 1.96
C GLY A 85 1.25 -3.65 1.61
N GLY A 86 2.54 -4.05 1.53
CA GLY A 86 3.63 -3.21 1.06
C GLY A 86 3.43 -2.73 -0.37
N THR A 87 3.06 -3.63 -1.29
CA THR A 87 2.75 -3.26 -2.68
C THR A 87 1.64 -2.21 -2.74
N ILE A 88 0.55 -2.38 -1.99
CA ILE A 88 -0.55 -1.43 -1.97
C ILE A 88 -0.12 -0.10 -1.33
N HIS A 89 0.71 -0.14 -0.28
CA HIS A 89 1.28 1.05 0.37
C HIS A 89 2.16 1.84 -0.61
N GLU A 90 3.11 1.20 -1.27
CA GLU A 90 4.01 1.85 -2.22
C GLU A 90 3.27 2.34 -3.48
N LEU A 91 2.29 1.58 -3.98
CA LEU A 91 1.42 2.05 -5.06
C LEU A 91 0.65 3.31 -4.65
N SER A 92 0.20 3.38 -3.41
CA SER A 92 -0.46 4.57 -2.89
C SER A 92 0.47 5.79 -2.87
N HIS A 93 1.77 5.61 -2.59
CA HIS A 93 2.77 6.66 -2.78
C HIS A 93 2.92 7.04 -4.26
N GLY A 94 2.93 6.06 -5.17
CA GLY A 94 2.89 6.29 -6.61
C GLY A 94 1.68 7.11 -7.05
N LEU A 95 0.57 7.01 -6.34
CA LEU A 95 -0.65 7.82 -6.50
C LEU A 95 -0.62 9.12 -5.67
N SER A 96 0.54 9.56 -5.25
CA SER A 96 0.78 10.82 -4.51
C SER A 96 0.13 10.89 -3.12
N LEU A 97 -0.13 9.75 -2.48
CA LEU A 97 -0.53 9.75 -1.07
C LEU A 97 0.70 9.87 -0.17
N PRO A 98 0.73 10.83 0.76
CA PRO A 98 1.77 10.92 1.78
C PRO A 98 1.52 9.90 2.90
N HIS A 99 2.55 9.65 3.71
CA HIS A 99 2.36 8.99 4.99
C HIS A 99 1.36 9.74 5.86
N ASN A 100 0.51 9.01 6.56
CA ASN A 100 -0.39 9.55 7.56
C ASN A 100 -0.69 8.53 8.67
N LEU A 101 -1.29 9.03 9.73
CA LEU A 101 -1.78 8.21 10.84
C LEU A 101 -3.30 8.37 10.95
N ALA A 102 -3.93 7.34 11.50
CA ALA A 102 -5.35 7.39 11.84
C ALA A 102 -5.58 8.38 12.99
N THR A 103 -6.61 9.19 12.88
CA THR A 103 -7.14 9.95 14.04
C THR A 103 -7.67 8.98 15.10
N LYS A 104 -7.92 9.46 16.32
CA LYS A 104 -8.52 8.64 17.41
C LYS A 104 -9.83 7.98 16.96
N ARG A 105 -10.66 8.71 16.20
CA ARG A 105 -11.95 8.19 15.68
C ARG A 105 -11.73 7.11 14.60
N GLU A 106 -10.80 7.33 13.71
CA GLU A 106 -10.50 6.39 12.63
C GLU A 106 -9.80 5.11 13.11
N ALA A 107 -9.01 5.19 14.18
CA ALA A 107 -8.25 4.06 14.74
C ALA A 107 -9.15 2.87 15.15
N ILE A 108 -10.44 3.09 15.38
CA ILE A 108 -11.41 2.03 15.60
C ILE A 108 -11.59 1.12 14.37
N SER A 109 -11.26 1.60 13.19
CA SER A 109 -11.35 0.84 11.92
C SER A 109 -10.12 -0.03 11.64
N GLY A 110 -9.01 0.20 12.33
CA GLY A 110 -7.77 -0.57 12.12
C GLY A 110 -6.54 0.33 12.05
N THR A 111 -5.57 -0.04 11.21
CA THR A 111 -4.32 0.70 11.03
C THR A 111 -4.36 1.47 9.70
N ALA A 112 -3.98 2.74 9.73
CA ALA A 112 -3.89 3.53 8.50
C ALA A 112 -2.92 2.89 7.51
N LEU A 113 -3.37 2.63 6.27
CA LEU A 113 -2.56 2.00 5.23
C LEU A 113 -1.28 2.80 4.97
N MET A 114 -1.38 4.12 4.89
CA MET A 114 -0.25 5.02 4.67
C MET A 114 0.60 5.29 5.92
N GLY A 115 0.33 4.59 7.02
CA GLY A 115 1.20 4.45 8.20
C GLY A 115 1.82 3.05 8.24
N ALA A 116 1.49 2.29 9.27
CA ALA A 116 1.95 0.90 9.46
C ALA A 116 0.95 -0.16 8.93
N GLY A 117 0.02 0.23 8.08
CA GLY A 117 -1.08 -0.63 7.63
C GLY A 117 -0.64 -1.82 6.76
N ASN A 118 0.53 -1.73 6.10
CA ASN A 118 1.11 -2.86 5.39
C ASN A 118 1.33 -4.09 6.31
N TYR A 119 1.61 -3.89 7.60
CA TYR A 119 1.79 -4.99 8.59
C TYR A 119 0.48 -5.57 9.12
N THR A 120 -0.64 -4.93 8.82
CA THR A 120 -1.97 -5.37 9.27
C THR A 120 -2.91 -5.70 8.13
N TYR A 121 -2.43 -5.60 6.88
CA TYR A 121 -3.24 -5.78 5.68
C TYR A 121 -4.01 -7.11 5.72
N ARG A 122 -5.35 -7.02 5.59
CA ARG A 122 -6.29 -8.16 5.58
C ARG A 122 -6.24 -9.09 6.83
N LYS A 123 -5.81 -8.60 7.99
CA LYS A 123 -5.87 -9.39 9.24
C LYS A 123 -7.29 -9.81 9.62
N GLU A 124 -8.29 -9.01 9.28
CA GLU A 124 -9.71 -9.29 9.51
C GLU A 124 -10.17 -10.58 8.83
N TRP A 125 -9.59 -10.95 7.69
CA TRP A 125 -9.93 -12.19 7.00
C TRP A 125 -9.56 -13.46 7.78
N ARG A 126 -8.70 -13.32 8.76
CA ARG A 126 -8.21 -14.41 9.60
C ARG A 126 -8.64 -14.30 11.06
N ASN A 127 -9.54 -13.37 11.37
CA ASN A 127 -9.93 -13.04 12.75
C ASN A 127 -8.73 -12.69 13.66
N GLN A 128 -7.67 -12.09 13.10
CA GLN A 128 -6.45 -11.69 13.80
C GLN A 128 -6.47 -10.20 14.20
N GLY A 129 -7.64 -9.63 14.31
CA GLY A 129 -7.87 -8.22 14.59
C GLY A 129 -8.27 -7.44 13.35
N LYS A 130 -8.26 -6.13 13.48
CA LYS A 130 -8.62 -5.22 12.39
C LYS A 130 -7.46 -5.13 11.40
N GLY A 131 -7.81 -5.03 10.13
CA GLY A 131 -6.86 -4.86 9.03
C GLY A 131 -6.38 -3.43 8.89
N SER A 132 -6.05 -3.07 7.65
CA SER A 132 -5.69 -1.72 7.27
C SER A 132 -6.82 -1.04 6.53
N PHE A 133 -6.83 0.29 6.56
CA PHE A 133 -7.80 1.12 5.88
C PHE A 133 -7.16 2.41 5.35
N LEU A 134 -7.81 3.04 4.39
CA LEU A 134 -7.46 4.39 3.96
C LEU A 134 -8.13 5.42 4.88
N THR A 135 -7.34 6.31 5.48
CA THR A 135 -7.88 7.43 6.24
C THR A 135 -8.76 8.32 5.35
N HIS A 136 -9.64 9.11 5.94
CA HIS A 136 -10.47 10.04 5.16
C HIS A 136 -9.65 10.99 4.30
N SER A 137 -8.51 11.48 4.79
CA SER A 137 -7.62 12.35 4.03
C SER A 137 -7.02 11.65 2.81
N SER A 138 -6.60 10.38 2.94
CA SER A 138 -6.13 9.56 1.81
C SER A 138 -7.25 9.27 0.81
N ALA A 139 -8.42 8.90 1.29
CA ALA A 139 -9.58 8.61 0.45
C ALA A 139 -10.01 9.83 -0.36
N LEU A 140 -10.07 11.02 0.25
CA LEU A 140 -10.38 12.27 -0.43
C LEU A 140 -9.38 12.59 -1.55
N ARG A 141 -8.07 12.35 -1.32
CA ARG A 141 -7.05 12.54 -2.35
C ARG A 141 -7.25 11.60 -3.54
N LEU A 142 -7.59 10.34 -3.28
CA LEU A 142 -7.87 9.39 -4.36
C LEU A 142 -9.16 9.73 -5.12
N LEU A 143 -10.18 10.25 -4.45
CA LEU A 143 -11.43 10.64 -5.11
C LEU A 143 -11.22 11.73 -6.17
N VAL A 144 -10.26 12.63 -5.98
CA VAL A 144 -9.93 13.68 -6.96
C VAL A 144 -8.78 13.28 -7.89
N HIS A 145 -8.18 12.10 -7.69
CA HIS A 145 -7.12 11.61 -8.56
C HIS A 145 -7.68 11.21 -9.93
N PRO A 146 -7.06 11.62 -11.05
CA PRO A 146 -7.57 11.37 -12.41
C PRO A 146 -7.86 9.89 -12.71
N LEU A 147 -7.07 8.96 -12.13
CA LEU A 147 -7.27 7.52 -12.29
C LEU A 147 -8.64 7.05 -11.77
N PHE A 148 -9.19 7.70 -10.75
CA PHE A 148 -10.45 7.28 -10.11
C PHE A 148 -11.63 8.18 -10.44
N ASN A 149 -11.38 9.36 -10.97
CA ASN A 149 -12.43 10.34 -11.24
C ASN A 149 -13.06 10.22 -12.63
N GLY A 150 -12.69 9.25 -13.45
CA GLY A 150 -13.38 8.86 -14.68
C GLY A 150 -13.57 9.95 -15.77
N ASP A 151 -13.31 11.20 -15.47
CA ASP A 151 -13.47 12.33 -16.37
C ASP A 151 -12.14 12.61 -17.11
N SER A 152 -11.92 11.84 -18.17
CA SER A 152 -10.82 12.07 -19.11
C SER A 152 -10.91 13.46 -19.82
N ASN A 153 -11.97 14.21 -19.57
CA ASN A 153 -12.26 15.54 -20.14
C ASN A 153 -12.24 16.67 -19.11
N GLN A 154 -11.78 16.43 -17.86
CA GLN A 154 -11.59 17.58 -16.97
C GLN A 154 -10.56 18.52 -17.58
N SER A 155 -11.06 19.71 -17.91
CA SER A 155 -10.33 20.85 -18.38
C SER A 155 -9.02 21.03 -17.61
N LYS A 156 -7.96 21.41 -18.30
CA LYS A 156 -6.66 21.80 -17.77
C LYS A 156 -6.71 22.97 -16.75
N GLU A 157 -7.88 23.37 -16.34
CA GLU A 157 -8.10 24.37 -15.30
C GLU A 157 -8.13 23.65 -13.95
N ASN A 158 -7.10 23.91 -13.16
CA ASN A 158 -7.11 23.57 -11.74
C ASN A 158 -8.40 24.14 -11.15
N PRO A 159 -9.30 23.29 -10.57
CA PRO A 159 -10.41 23.85 -9.84
C PRO A 159 -9.82 24.72 -8.74
N ALA A 160 -10.11 26.00 -8.79
CA ALA A 160 -9.75 26.91 -7.71
C ALA A 160 -10.58 26.51 -6.50
N LEU A 161 -10.01 25.63 -5.66
CA LEU A 161 -10.59 25.29 -4.37
C LEU A 161 -10.45 26.54 -3.48
N SER A 162 -11.52 27.29 -3.36
CA SER A 162 -11.59 28.38 -2.38
C SER A 162 -12.22 27.83 -1.09
N PHE A 163 -11.46 27.79 -0.01
CA PHE A 163 -11.99 27.53 1.33
C PHE A 163 -12.58 28.86 1.85
N LYS A 164 -13.87 28.88 2.11
CA LYS A 164 -14.50 30.06 2.76
C LYS A 164 -14.22 30.08 4.26
N GLU A 165 -14.04 28.91 4.85
CA GLU A 165 -13.75 28.73 6.28
C GLU A 165 -13.03 27.41 6.51
N LEU A 166 -12.00 27.43 7.30
CA LEU A 166 -11.28 26.25 7.79
C LEU A 166 -11.31 26.25 9.31
N THR A 167 -12.10 25.36 9.89
CA THR A 167 -12.10 25.13 11.33
C THR A 167 -11.17 23.99 11.66
N ILE A 168 -10.14 24.24 12.47
CA ILE A 168 -9.22 23.21 12.97
C ILE A 168 -9.60 22.91 14.41
N GLU A 169 -10.16 21.73 14.66
CA GLU A 169 -10.41 21.24 16.00
C GLU A 169 -9.20 20.45 16.48
N TYR A 170 -8.62 20.90 17.59
CA TYR A 170 -7.55 20.18 18.28
C TYR A 170 -8.18 19.35 19.41
N ASP A 171 -8.09 18.03 19.34
CA ASP A 171 -8.31 17.16 20.49
C ASP A 171 -7.05 17.23 21.38
N LEU A 172 -7.12 17.98 22.49
CA LEU A 172 -6.10 17.99 23.54
C LEU A 172 -6.18 16.73 24.39
#